data_5786d2e6509537764c6adbb8262778ef
#
_entry.id   5786d2e6509537764c6adbb8262778ef
#
_cell.length_a   1.000
_cell.length_b   1.000
_cell.length_c   1.000
_cell.angle_alpha   90.00
_cell.angle_beta   90.00
_cell.angle_gamma   90.00
#
_symmetry.space_group_name_H-M   'P 1'
#
loop_
_entity.id
_entity.type
_entity.pdbx_description
1 polymer ?
#
loop_
_entity_poly.entity_id
_entity_poly.type
_entity_poly.pdbx_seq_one_letter_code
_entity_poly.pdbx_strand_id
1 'polypeptide(L)'
;AKLSKTLIDKDVKTIEEANELTLADSNETIKEAIINLTAKIGEKISFRRFEIVKKEDNQVFGIYSHMGGKITSLVVLEGANKDIAKDVAMHAAAMNPQYLNESEVPSEVLEKEKSIMREQLLNEGKPEDRIEQIMQGKVKKFYEEVCLENQIFIKAENKETVGKFVKDNGGKILKMIRYEVGEGIEKRNEN
;
A
#
# COMPACT_ATOMS: atom_id res chain seq x y z
N ALA A 1 -10.42 16.46 1.74
CA ALA A 1 -10.08 17.41 2.81
C ALA A 1 -11.09 17.41 3.94
N LYS A 2 -12.40 17.69 3.72
CA LYS A 2 -13.43 17.75 4.79
C LYS A 2 -13.55 16.42 5.54
N LEU A 3 -13.61 15.29 4.83
CA LEU A 3 -13.68 13.95 5.43
C LEU A 3 -12.50 13.67 6.37
N SER A 4 -11.28 13.92 5.92
CA SER A 4 -10.08 13.73 6.74
C SER A 4 -10.07 14.65 7.96
N LYS A 5 -10.51 15.91 7.81
CA LYS A 5 -10.66 16.86 8.92
C LYS A 5 -11.69 16.36 9.95
N THR A 6 -12.80 15.77 9.48
CA THR A 6 -13.81 15.21 10.37
C THR A 6 -13.27 14.05 11.21
N LEU A 7 -12.43 13.19 10.62
CA LEU A 7 -11.99 11.95 11.27
C LEU A 7 -10.79 12.12 12.19
N ILE A 8 -9.91 13.11 11.93
CA ILE A 8 -8.60 13.21 12.59
C ILE A 8 -8.68 13.35 14.11
N ASP A 9 -9.71 14.05 14.60
CA ASP A 9 -9.92 14.32 16.03
C ASP A 9 -10.95 13.38 16.68
N LYS A 10 -11.37 12.35 15.94
CA LYS A 10 -12.40 11.41 16.40
C LYS A 10 -11.81 10.03 16.62
N ASP A 11 -12.19 9.39 17.71
CA ASP A 11 -11.78 8.01 18.01
C ASP A 11 -12.76 6.99 17.41
N VAL A 12 -13.02 7.11 16.10
CA VAL A 12 -13.84 6.16 15.35
C VAL A 12 -12.97 5.08 14.73
N LYS A 13 -13.47 3.86 14.73
CA LYS A 13 -12.74 2.67 14.28
C LYS A 13 -13.36 1.98 13.08
N THR A 14 -14.63 2.25 12.82
CA THR A 14 -15.39 1.60 11.75
C THR A 14 -15.95 2.61 10.75
N ILE A 15 -16.25 2.13 9.55
CA ILE A 15 -16.92 2.95 8.52
C ILE A 15 -18.33 3.34 8.96
N GLU A 16 -19.01 2.46 9.67
CA GLU A 16 -20.36 2.67 10.20
C GLU A 16 -20.37 3.85 11.18
N GLU A 17 -19.46 3.85 12.15
CA GLU A 17 -19.30 4.97 13.09
C GLU A 17 -18.93 6.27 12.37
N ALA A 18 -18.00 6.19 11.42
CA ALA A 18 -17.56 7.35 10.65
C ALA A 18 -18.70 7.97 9.83
N ASN A 19 -19.55 7.16 9.23
CA ASN A 19 -20.68 7.61 8.40
C ASN A 19 -21.72 8.45 9.18
N GLU A 20 -21.86 8.24 10.47
CA GLU A 20 -22.79 8.98 11.34
C GLU A 20 -22.21 10.31 11.84
N LEU A 21 -20.93 10.57 11.61
CA LEU A 21 -20.32 11.85 12.00
C LEU A 21 -20.78 12.98 11.08
N THR A 22 -21.03 14.15 11.68
CA THR A 22 -21.28 15.39 10.92
C THR A 22 -20.01 15.80 10.20
N LEU A 23 -20.10 15.97 8.88
CA LEU A 23 -18.98 16.36 8.03
C LEU A 23 -18.52 17.78 8.39
N ALA A 24 -17.21 17.97 8.50
CA ALA A 24 -16.63 19.27 8.82
C ALA A 24 -17.12 20.37 7.89
N ASP A 25 -17.43 21.52 8.46
CA ASP A 25 -17.96 22.70 7.73
C ASP A 25 -19.26 22.38 6.95
N SER A 26 -20.13 21.52 7.51
CA SER A 26 -21.40 21.09 6.93
C SER A 26 -22.43 20.78 8.04
N ASN A 27 -23.69 20.70 7.67
CA ASN A 27 -24.78 20.26 8.54
C ASN A 27 -25.24 18.82 8.24
N GLU A 28 -24.61 18.14 7.29
CA GLU A 28 -24.93 16.77 6.90
C GLU A 28 -23.90 15.79 7.45
N THR A 29 -24.33 14.54 7.64
CA THR A 29 -23.43 13.45 7.99
C THR A 29 -22.56 13.06 6.80
N ILE A 30 -21.46 12.33 7.05
CA ILE A 30 -20.61 11.80 5.98
C ILE A 30 -21.44 10.93 5.01
N LYS A 31 -22.35 10.12 5.55
CA LYS A 31 -23.26 9.28 4.75
C LYS A 31 -24.17 10.09 3.83
N GLU A 32 -24.81 11.14 4.37
CA GLU A 32 -25.67 12.03 3.59
C GLU A 32 -24.88 12.76 2.51
N ALA A 33 -23.70 13.27 2.84
CA ALA A 33 -22.81 13.93 1.88
C ALA A 33 -22.42 13.01 0.71
N ILE A 34 -22.14 11.72 0.98
CA ILE A 34 -21.81 10.73 -0.04
C ILE A 34 -23.02 10.44 -0.93
N ILE A 35 -24.22 10.29 -0.36
CA ILE A 35 -25.47 10.10 -1.11
C ILE A 35 -25.73 11.30 -2.04
N ASN A 36 -25.62 12.50 -1.49
CA ASN A 36 -25.84 13.73 -2.26
C ASN A 36 -24.80 13.90 -3.39
N LEU A 37 -23.56 13.56 -3.13
CA LEU A 37 -22.49 13.60 -4.13
C LEU A 37 -22.71 12.55 -5.23
N THR A 38 -23.12 11.34 -4.87
CA THR A 38 -23.50 10.28 -5.82
C THR A 38 -24.64 10.74 -6.74
N ALA A 39 -25.69 11.34 -6.16
CA ALA A 39 -26.82 11.86 -6.95
C ALA A 39 -26.41 13.00 -7.90
N LYS A 40 -25.49 13.87 -7.46
CA LYS A 40 -25.01 15.02 -8.25
C LYS A 40 -24.11 14.59 -9.42
N ILE A 41 -23.27 13.59 -9.23
CA ILE A 41 -22.28 13.14 -10.24
C ILE A 41 -22.88 12.07 -11.16
N GLY A 42 -23.87 11.31 -10.68
CA GLY A 42 -24.46 10.19 -11.41
C GLY A 42 -23.64 8.89 -11.35
N GLU A 43 -22.57 8.88 -10.54
CA GLU A 43 -21.69 7.72 -10.34
C GLU A 43 -21.76 7.27 -8.89
N LYS A 44 -21.76 5.95 -8.66
CA LYS A 44 -21.76 5.40 -7.30
C LYS A 44 -20.44 5.72 -6.59
N ILE A 45 -20.53 6.53 -5.54
CA ILE A 45 -19.41 6.84 -4.66
C ILE A 45 -19.58 6.05 -3.37
N SER A 46 -18.51 5.47 -2.86
CA SER A 46 -18.49 4.80 -1.57
C SER A 46 -17.26 5.20 -0.75
N PHE A 47 -17.47 5.40 0.54
CA PHE A 47 -16.41 5.53 1.53
C PHE A 47 -16.04 4.13 2.01
N ARG A 48 -14.91 3.61 1.50
CA ARG A 48 -14.56 2.20 1.65
C ARG A 48 -13.78 1.91 2.91
N ARG A 49 -12.78 2.73 3.21
CA ARG A 49 -11.88 2.56 4.35
C ARG A 49 -11.16 3.86 4.70
N PHE A 50 -10.67 3.93 5.90
CA PHE A 50 -9.77 4.98 6.38
C PHE A 50 -8.80 4.39 7.41
N GLU A 51 -7.71 5.09 7.63
CA GLU A 51 -6.81 4.85 8.75
C GLU A 51 -6.39 6.16 9.38
N ILE A 52 -6.28 6.17 10.71
CA ILE A 52 -5.70 7.26 11.47
C ILE A 52 -4.32 6.81 11.91
N VAL A 53 -3.29 7.42 11.37
CA VAL A 53 -1.91 7.09 11.65
C VAL A 53 -1.30 8.14 12.54
N LYS A 54 -0.80 7.72 13.70
CA LYS A 54 -0.02 8.54 14.61
C LYS A 54 1.45 8.25 14.44
N LYS A 55 2.30 9.20 14.75
CA LYS A 55 3.75 9.05 14.76
C LYS A 55 4.32 9.57 16.08
N GLU A 56 5.43 9.00 16.49
CA GLU A 56 6.25 9.49 17.59
C GLU A 56 7.17 10.65 17.13
N ASP A 57 7.82 11.32 18.08
CA ASP A 57 8.66 12.49 17.79
C ASP A 57 9.88 12.15 16.94
N ASN A 58 10.43 10.94 17.08
CA ASN A 58 11.57 10.43 16.31
C ASN A 58 11.18 9.85 14.95
N GLN A 59 9.91 9.96 14.58
CA GLN A 59 9.36 9.43 13.34
C GLN A 59 8.95 10.55 12.37
N VAL A 60 8.97 10.24 11.10
CA VAL A 60 8.56 11.15 10.03
C VAL A 60 7.52 10.49 9.12
N PHE A 61 6.57 11.29 8.64
CA PHE A 61 5.67 10.89 7.57
C PHE A 61 6.28 11.23 6.20
N GLY A 62 6.24 10.25 5.28
CA GLY A 62 6.35 10.49 3.86
C GLY A 62 4.97 10.33 3.23
N ILE A 63 4.53 11.32 2.46
CA ILE A 63 3.25 11.30 1.76
C ILE A 63 3.49 11.63 0.31
N TYR A 64 2.87 10.85 -0.58
CA TYR A 64 2.90 11.11 -2.00
C TYR A 64 1.51 10.85 -2.61
N SER A 65 1.03 11.82 -3.39
CA SER A 65 -0.21 11.73 -4.15
C SER A 65 0.08 11.79 -5.64
N HIS A 66 -0.51 10.88 -6.39
CA HIS A 66 -0.34 10.74 -7.83
C HIS A 66 -1.70 10.88 -8.54
N MET A 67 -1.68 11.32 -9.81
CA MET A 67 -2.87 11.44 -10.67
C MET A 67 -4.02 12.22 -10.01
N GLY A 68 -3.70 13.38 -9.40
CA GLY A 68 -4.72 14.22 -8.76
C GLY A 68 -5.34 13.58 -7.50
N GLY A 69 -4.62 12.70 -6.81
CA GLY A 69 -5.09 12.03 -5.60
C GLY A 69 -5.77 10.68 -5.85
N LYS A 70 -5.77 10.18 -7.09
CA LYS A 70 -6.30 8.82 -7.37
C LYS A 70 -5.49 7.73 -6.71
N ILE A 71 -4.18 7.94 -6.56
CA ILE A 71 -3.27 7.07 -5.81
C ILE A 71 -2.61 7.92 -4.74
N THR A 72 -2.67 7.47 -3.50
CA THR A 72 -1.97 8.14 -2.38
C THR A 72 -1.29 7.08 -1.53
N SER A 73 -0.03 7.33 -1.20
CA SER A 73 0.75 6.52 -0.28
C SER A 73 1.22 7.33 0.91
N LEU A 74 1.30 6.67 2.04
CA LEU A 74 1.87 7.18 3.28
C LEU A 74 2.84 6.14 3.81
N VAL A 75 4.03 6.59 4.22
CA VAL A 75 4.99 5.79 4.96
C VAL A 75 5.34 6.47 6.26
N VAL A 76 5.66 5.67 7.28
CA VAL A 76 6.21 6.13 8.54
C VAL A 76 7.63 5.60 8.64
N LEU A 77 8.60 6.49 8.73
CA LEU A 77 10.00 6.16 8.94
C LEU A 77 10.47 6.65 10.31
N GLU A 78 11.35 5.87 10.92
CA GLU A 78 12.11 6.24 12.09
C GLU A 78 13.56 6.53 11.68
N GLY A 79 14.19 7.54 12.28
CA GLY A 79 15.62 7.86 12.10
C GLY A 79 15.99 8.54 10.78
N ALA A 80 15.08 8.66 9.82
CA ALA A 80 15.30 9.33 8.54
C ALA A 80 14.65 10.72 8.49
N ASN A 81 14.96 11.50 7.46
CA ASN A 81 14.32 12.79 7.23
C ASN A 81 13.08 12.70 6.34
N LYS A 82 12.37 13.83 6.19
CA LYS A 82 11.13 13.91 5.40
C LYS A 82 11.32 13.67 3.90
N ASP A 83 12.49 14.02 3.36
CA ASP A 83 12.76 13.85 1.92
C ASP A 83 12.92 12.37 1.59
N ILE A 84 13.66 11.63 2.42
CA ILE A 84 13.79 10.18 2.33
C ILE A 84 12.40 9.52 2.45
N ALA A 85 11.61 9.93 3.43
CA ALA A 85 10.26 9.39 3.62
C ALA A 85 9.34 9.67 2.41
N LYS A 86 9.41 10.87 1.82
CA LYS A 86 8.66 11.23 0.61
C LYS A 86 9.09 10.39 -0.60
N ASP A 87 10.37 10.14 -0.76
CA ASP A 87 10.90 9.34 -1.84
C ASP A 87 10.44 7.87 -1.73
N VAL A 88 10.42 7.32 -0.51
CA VAL A 88 9.87 5.97 -0.26
C VAL A 88 8.35 5.94 -0.52
N ALA A 89 7.60 6.97 -0.11
CA ALA A 89 6.18 7.06 -0.41
C ALA A 89 5.92 7.13 -1.92
N MET A 90 6.72 7.89 -2.68
CA MET A 90 6.63 7.95 -4.13
C MET A 90 6.88 6.57 -4.76
N HIS A 91 7.91 5.85 -4.30
CA HIS A 91 8.17 4.48 -4.73
C HIS A 91 6.97 3.56 -4.46
N ALA A 92 6.42 3.59 -3.23
CA ALA A 92 5.26 2.78 -2.85
C ALA A 92 4.02 3.09 -3.72
N ALA A 93 3.78 4.36 -4.06
CA ALA A 93 2.69 4.74 -4.96
C ALA A 93 2.87 4.12 -6.36
N ALA A 94 4.09 4.14 -6.89
CA ALA A 94 4.41 3.68 -8.25
C ALA A 94 4.46 2.15 -8.36
N MET A 95 5.11 1.47 -7.40
CA MET A 95 5.43 0.04 -7.48
C MET A 95 4.40 -0.86 -6.80
N ASN A 96 3.42 -0.29 -6.09
CA ASN A 96 2.31 -1.01 -5.47
C ASN A 96 2.73 -2.24 -4.63
N PRO A 97 3.68 -2.13 -3.68
CA PRO A 97 4.01 -3.23 -2.80
C PRO A 97 2.80 -3.61 -1.94
N GLN A 98 2.64 -4.90 -1.67
CA GLN A 98 1.52 -5.43 -0.90
C GLN A 98 1.88 -5.60 0.58
N TYR A 99 3.15 -5.78 0.87
CA TYR A 99 3.70 -6.00 2.21
C TYR A 99 4.88 -5.08 2.46
N LEU A 100 5.16 -4.79 3.73
CA LEU A 100 6.32 -3.98 4.10
C LEU A 100 7.62 -4.75 3.85
N ASN A 101 7.67 -6.00 4.32
CA ASN A 101 8.82 -6.91 4.21
C ASN A 101 8.37 -8.37 4.18
N GLU A 102 9.33 -9.28 4.05
CA GLU A 102 9.09 -10.73 3.94
C GLU A 102 8.33 -11.31 5.13
N SER A 103 8.52 -10.76 6.35
CA SER A 103 7.86 -11.27 7.56
C SER A 103 6.36 -10.95 7.62
N GLU A 104 5.88 -10.00 6.83
CA GLU A 104 4.47 -9.67 6.72
C GLU A 104 3.72 -10.52 5.68
N VAL A 105 4.44 -11.25 4.84
CA VAL A 105 3.81 -12.16 3.86
C VAL A 105 3.19 -13.33 4.60
N PRO A 106 1.85 -13.53 4.54
CA PRO A 106 1.21 -14.65 5.19
C PRO A 106 1.77 -15.98 4.69
N SER A 107 2.02 -16.91 5.59
CA SER A 107 2.58 -18.22 5.22
C SER A 107 1.73 -18.98 4.20
N GLU A 108 0.42 -18.89 4.30
CA GLU A 108 -0.52 -19.47 3.33
C GLU A 108 -0.38 -18.89 1.91
N VAL A 109 -0.12 -17.58 1.81
CA VAL A 109 0.13 -16.90 0.53
C VAL A 109 1.44 -17.41 -0.06
N LEU A 110 2.50 -17.44 0.74
CA LEU A 110 3.82 -17.92 0.31
C LEU A 110 3.78 -19.39 -0.13
N GLU A 111 3.12 -20.25 0.63
CA GLU A 111 3.02 -21.68 0.28
C GLU A 111 2.18 -21.91 -0.97
N LYS A 112 1.12 -21.13 -1.17
CA LYS A 112 0.33 -21.15 -2.41
C LYS A 112 1.19 -20.75 -3.63
N GLU A 113 1.94 -19.65 -3.52
CA GLU A 113 2.84 -19.20 -4.58
C GLU A 113 3.94 -20.24 -4.88
N LYS A 114 4.54 -20.84 -3.84
CA LYS A 114 5.51 -21.92 -4.01
C LYS A 114 4.91 -23.14 -4.72
N SER A 115 3.67 -23.50 -4.39
CA SER A 115 2.98 -24.62 -5.05
C SER A 115 2.78 -24.34 -6.53
N ILE A 116 2.34 -23.15 -6.90
CA ILE A 116 2.16 -22.72 -8.29
C ILE A 116 3.50 -22.72 -9.04
N MET A 117 4.53 -22.16 -8.45
CA MET A 117 5.88 -22.12 -9.05
C MET A 117 6.43 -23.52 -9.28
N ARG A 118 6.24 -24.44 -8.31
CA ARG A 118 6.69 -25.84 -8.43
C ARG A 118 5.97 -26.56 -9.54
N GLU A 119 4.65 -26.42 -9.62
CA GLU A 119 3.86 -27.02 -10.71
C GLU A 119 4.29 -26.52 -12.09
N GLN A 120 4.54 -25.22 -12.23
CA GLN A 120 5.06 -24.64 -13.46
C GLN A 120 6.41 -25.28 -13.86
N LEU A 121 7.34 -25.42 -12.92
CA LEU A 121 8.65 -26.01 -13.18
C LEU A 121 8.55 -27.49 -13.61
N LEU A 122 7.66 -28.24 -12.98
CA LEU A 122 7.38 -29.63 -13.38
C LEU A 122 6.81 -29.72 -14.78
N ASN A 123 5.85 -28.85 -15.12
CA ASN A 123 5.24 -28.77 -16.45
C ASN A 123 6.25 -28.32 -17.53
N GLU A 124 7.24 -27.50 -17.15
CA GLU A 124 8.37 -27.14 -18.01
C GLU A 124 9.41 -28.28 -18.19
N GLY A 125 9.21 -29.43 -17.53
CA GLY A 125 10.12 -30.56 -17.59
C GLY A 125 11.45 -30.35 -16.88
N LYS A 126 11.48 -29.48 -15.85
CA LYS A 126 12.70 -29.28 -15.05
C LYS A 126 12.97 -30.54 -14.21
N PRO A 127 14.24 -30.98 -14.12
CA PRO A 127 14.61 -32.09 -13.26
C PRO A 127 14.30 -31.80 -11.77
N GLU A 128 13.74 -32.78 -11.06
CA GLU A 128 13.32 -32.61 -9.65
C GLU A 128 14.48 -32.20 -8.74
N ASP A 129 15.68 -32.70 -8.97
CA ASP A 129 16.88 -32.34 -8.22
C ASP A 129 17.30 -30.89 -8.35
N ARG A 130 16.83 -30.18 -9.40
CA ARG A 130 17.09 -28.76 -9.62
C ARG A 130 15.94 -27.85 -9.21
N ILE A 131 14.74 -28.39 -9.02
CA ILE A 131 13.55 -27.61 -8.71
C ILE A 131 13.77 -26.78 -7.45
N GLU A 132 14.30 -27.36 -6.37
CA GLU A 132 14.51 -26.64 -5.11
C GLU A 132 15.47 -25.44 -5.24
N GLN A 133 16.54 -25.58 -6.04
CA GLN A 133 17.45 -24.48 -6.30
C GLN A 133 16.79 -23.35 -7.12
N ILE A 134 16.00 -23.74 -8.13
CA ILE A 134 15.27 -22.77 -8.96
C ILE A 134 14.20 -22.06 -8.13
N MET A 135 13.52 -22.81 -7.24
CA MET A 135 12.50 -22.28 -6.33
C MET A 135 13.03 -21.17 -5.43
N GLN A 136 14.25 -21.31 -4.88
CA GLN A 136 14.87 -20.26 -4.06
C GLN A 136 14.95 -18.94 -4.83
N GLY A 137 15.38 -18.98 -6.10
CA GLY A 137 15.44 -17.80 -6.97
C GLY A 137 14.06 -17.22 -7.29
N LYS A 138 13.05 -18.08 -7.51
CA LYS A 138 11.67 -17.64 -7.76
C LYS A 138 11.03 -17.01 -6.52
N VAL A 139 11.22 -17.57 -5.34
CA VAL A 139 10.75 -17.01 -4.07
C VAL A 139 11.39 -15.64 -3.80
N LYS A 140 12.70 -15.51 -4.06
CA LYS A 140 13.36 -14.21 -3.95
C LYS A 140 12.73 -13.16 -4.87
N LYS A 141 12.47 -13.51 -6.13
CA LYS A 141 11.77 -12.62 -7.07
C LYS A 141 10.37 -12.26 -6.61
N PHE A 142 9.64 -13.21 -6.05
CA PHE A 142 8.32 -12.94 -5.47
C PHE A 142 8.40 -11.86 -4.37
N TYR A 143 9.35 -11.97 -3.44
CA TYR A 143 9.55 -10.92 -2.44
C TYR A 143 9.96 -9.57 -3.07
N GLU A 144 10.81 -9.58 -4.08
CA GLU A 144 11.20 -8.37 -4.84
C GLU A 144 10.00 -7.72 -5.56
N GLU A 145 8.94 -8.46 -5.85
CA GLU A 145 7.71 -7.95 -6.46
C GLU A 145 6.74 -7.39 -5.42
N VAL A 146 6.54 -8.07 -4.28
CA VAL A 146 5.45 -7.77 -3.36
C VAL A 146 5.86 -7.04 -2.08
N CYS A 147 7.15 -7.05 -1.70
CA CYS A 147 7.64 -6.45 -0.47
C CYS A 147 8.36 -5.12 -0.72
N LEU A 148 7.91 -4.04 -0.08
CA LEU A 148 8.50 -2.70 -0.23
C LEU A 148 10.01 -2.69 -0.01
N GLU A 149 10.48 -3.31 1.09
CA GLU A 149 11.91 -3.31 1.44
C GLU A 149 12.78 -4.07 0.44
N ASN A 150 12.21 -5.07 -0.27
CA ASN A 150 12.91 -5.90 -1.25
C ASN A 150 12.88 -5.33 -2.67
N GLN A 151 11.94 -4.44 -2.98
CA GLN A 151 11.84 -3.81 -4.29
C GLN A 151 13.06 -2.95 -4.60
N ILE A 152 13.50 -2.96 -5.86
CA ILE A 152 14.54 -2.03 -6.32
C ILE A 152 13.99 -0.61 -6.26
N PHE A 153 14.70 0.26 -5.57
CA PHE A 153 14.27 1.64 -5.39
C PHE A 153 14.20 2.38 -6.72
N ILE A 154 13.08 3.02 -7.01
CA ILE A 154 12.77 3.64 -8.31
C ILE A 154 13.77 4.71 -8.74
N LYS A 155 14.46 5.34 -7.78
CA LYS A 155 15.51 6.33 -8.05
C LYS A 155 16.92 5.76 -7.99
N ALA A 156 17.09 4.47 -7.71
CA ALA A 156 18.42 3.89 -7.57
C ALA A 156 19.10 3.71 -8.93
N GLU A 157 20.33 4.21 -9.04
CA GLU A 157 21.18 4.01 -10.21
C GLU A 157 21.89 2.63 -10.19
N ASN A 158 22.09 2.06 -8.99
CA ASN A 158 22.89 0.86 -8.73
C ASN A 158 22.08 -0.38 -8.34
N LYS A 159 20.78 -0.43 -8.63
CA LYS A 159 19.85 -1.50 -8.25
C LYS A 159 19.74 -1.70 -6.73
N GLU A 160 19.93 -0.66 -5.96
CA GLU A 160 19.72 -0.66 -4.52
C GLU A 160 18.26 -0.90 -4.17
N THR A 161 17.99 -1.72 -3.13
CA THR A 161 16.63 -1.92 -2.64
C THR A 161 16.16 -0.76 -1.78
N VAL A 162 14.84 -0.60 -1.64
CA VAL A 162 14.24 0.43 -0.77
C VAL A 162 14.73 0.26 0.67
N GLY A 163 14.75 -0.97 1.19
CA GLY A 163 15.22 -1.25 2.55
C GLY A 163 16.68 -0.83 2.77
N LYS A 164 17.55 -1.12 1.79
CA LYS A 164 18.95 -0.70 1.85
C LYS A 164 19.08 0.83 1.77
N PHE A 165 18.39 1.48 0.84
CA PHE A 165 18.36 2.93 0.71
C PHE A 165 17.97 3.63 2.02
N VAL A 166 16.90 3.17 2.67
CA VAL A 166 16.43 3.74 3.94
C VAL A 166 17.45 3.50 5.05
N LYS A 167 18.02 2.30 5.14
CA LYS A 167 19.03 1.94 6.13
C LYS A 167 20.29 2.77 5.99
N ASP A 168 20.79 2.96 4.78
CA ASP A 168 22.00 3.74 4.48
C ASP A 168 21.80 5.24 4.80
N ASN A 169 20.54 5.71 4.79
CA ASN A 169 20.15 7.05 5.25
C ASN A 169 19.77 7.10 6.75
N GLY A 170 20.15 6.10 7.53
CA GLY A 170 19.98 6.05 8.98
C GLY A 170 18.55 5.73 9.44
N GLY A 171 17.68 5.28 8.55
CA GLY A 171 16.27 5.07 8.83
C GLY A 171 15.83 3.61 8.89
N LYS A 172 14.58 3.45 9.31
CA LYS A 172 13.82 2.21 9.29
C LYS A 172 12.39 2.50 8.87
N ILE A 173 11.81 1.65 8.01
CA ILE A 173 10.40 1.75 7.63
C ILE A 173 9.57 1.04 8.68
N LEU A 174 8.60 1.74 9.25
CA LEU A 174 7.72 1.21 10.30
C LEU A 174 6.34 0.85 9.76
N LYS A 175 5.84 1.62 8.80
CA LYS A 175 4.51 1.44 8.22
C LYS A 175 4.44 1.95 6.80
N MET A 176 3.64 1.28 5.99
CA MET A 176 3.26 1.71 4.64
C MET A 176 1.76 1.55 4.46
N ILE A 177 1.13 2.55 3.87
CA ILE A 177 -0.26 2.52 3.44
C ILE A 177 -0.31 3.04 2.00
N ARG A 178 -1.07 2.37 1.15
CA ARG A 178 -1.36 2.82 -0.20
C ARG A 178 -2.85 2.67 -0.48
N TYR A 179 -3.45 3.74 -0.95
CA TYR A 179 -4.85 3.75 -1.37
C TYR A 179 -4.94 4.16 -2.84
N GLU A 180 -5.82 3.48 -3.55
CA GLU A 180 -6.13 3.77 -4.94
C GLU A 180 -7.65 3.84 -5.13
N VAL A 181 -8.12 4.85 -5.84
CA VAL A 181 -9.54 5.00 -6.17
C VAL A 181 -9.98 3.84 -7.06
N GLY A 182 -11.06 3.17 -6.68
CA GLY A 182 -11.58 2.00 -7.39
C GLY A 182 -10.84 0.70 -7.10
N GLU A 183 -9.94 0.68 -6.13
CA GLU A 183 -9.24 -0.52 -5.67
C GLU A 183 -10.21 -1.64 -5.29
N GLY A 184 -9.97 -2.86 -5.82
CA GLY A 184 -10.80 -4.04 -5.55
C GLY A 184 -12.20 -4.00 -6.19
N ILE A 185 -12.48 -3.06 -7.09
CA ILE A 185 -13.66 -3.08 -7.95
C ILE A 185 -13.27 -3.78 -9.25
N GLU A 186 -13.95 -4.88 -9.58
CA GLU A 186 -13.78 -5.51 -10.89
C GLU A 186 -14.13 -4.50 -11.99
N LYS A 187 -13.18 -4.18 -12.83
CA LYS A 187 -13.44 -3.36 -14.02
C LYS A 187 -14.34 -4.21 -14.93
N ARG A 188 -15.57 -3.74 -15.20
CA ARG A 188 -16.37 -4.31 -16.27
C ARG A 188 -15.55 -4.16 -17.55
N ASN A 189 -15.19 -5.30 -18.16
CA ASN A 189 -14.66 -5.27 -19.52
C ASN A 189 -15.80 -4.75 -20.40
N GLU A 190 -15.71 -3.50 -20.81
CA GLU A 190 -16.53 -2.99 -21.92
C GLU A 190 -15.99 -3.66 -23.18
N ASN A 191 -16.76 -4.66 -23.66
CA ASN A 191 -16.58 -5.26 -24.97
C ASN A 191 -17.04 -4.28 -26.05
#